data_0d612f72318d9863ea162ced791be02e
#
_entry.id   0d612f72318d9863ea162ced791be02e
#
_cell.length_a   1.000
_cell.length_b   1.000
_cell.length_c   1.000
_cell.angle_alpha   90.00
_cell.angle_beta   90.00
_cell.angle_gamma   90.00
#
_symmetry.space_group_name_H-M   'P 1'
#
loop_
_entity.id
_entity.type
_entity.pdbx_description
1 polymer ?
#
loop_
_entity_poly.entity_id
_entity_poly.type
_entity_poly.pdbx_seq_one_letter_code
_entity_poly.pdbx_strand_id
1 'polypeptide(L)'
;CDLFGVPCAALPEVIDTHGALGETDARWLGRAVPICGLIGDQQAATVGQGCLAPGETKATFGTGAFVLTNQGGALPRSANRLLGTVLTQASGARSYALEGSVFVAGSLVQWLRDSLGVISSAAETEALARSIPDSDGVTIVPALAGLGAPHWRPDARAMISGLSFARGRAQIARAALEAMAHQ
;
A
#
# COMPACT_ATOMS: atom_id res chain seq x y z
N CYS A 1 -9.53 -8.00 23.64
CA CYS A 1 -10.35 -9.20 23.83
C CYS A 1 -11.70 -8.84 24.49
N ASP A 2 -11.69 -8.13 25.59
CA ASP A 2 -12.92 -7.75 26.31
C ASP A 2 -13.84 -6.92 25.45
N LEU A 3 -13.28 -5.93 24.70
CA LEU A 3 -14.06 -5.07 23.82
C LEU A 3 -14.82 -5.83 22.72
N PHE A 4 -14.21 -6.88 22.18
CA PHE A 4 -14.79 -7.68 21.10
C PHE A 4 -15.44 -8.97 21.58
N GLY A 5 -15.44 -9.26 22.86
CA GLY A 5 -15.97 -10.50 23.42
C GLY A 5 -15.23 -11.77 22.97
N VAL A 6 -13.95 -11.64 22.62
CA VAL A 6 -13.12 -12.77 22.16
C VAL A 6 -12.32 -13.31 23.35
N PRO A 7 -12.40 -14.63 23.65
CA PRO A 7 -11.58 -15.23 24.69
C PRO A 7 -10.09 -15.13 24.34
N CYS A 8 -9.24 -14.67 25.28
CA CYS A 8 -7.78 -14.61 25.05
C CYS A 8 -7.20 -15.97 24.65
N ALA A 9 -7.76 -17.08 25.15
CA ALA A 9 -7.33 -18.44 24.77
C ALA A 9 -7.62 -18.80 23.29
N ALA A 10 -8.45 -18.03 22.60
CA ALA A 10 -8.71 -18.21 21.16
C ALA A 10 -7.67 -17.50 20.27
N LEU A 11 -6.81 -16.66 20.84
CA LEU A 11 -5.76 -15.97 20.10
C LEU A 11 -4.52 -16.87 19.96
N PRO A 12 -3.81 -16.77 18.81
CA PRO A 12 -2.52 -17.42 18.65
C PRO A 12 -1.48 -16.78 19.55
N GLU A 13 -0.40 -17.52 19.83
CA GLU A 13 0.77 -16.98 20.49
C GLU A 13 1.46 -15.91 19.62
N VAL A 14 1.86 -14.80 20.24
CA VAL A 14 2.66 -13.78 19.58
C VAL A 14 4.12 -14.13 19.74
N ILE A 15 4.80 -14.42 18.64
CA ILE A 15 6.19 -14.87 18.59
C ILE A 15 7.05 -13.89 17.80
N ASP A 16 8.37 -14.12 17.80
CA ASP A 16 9.30 -13.35 16.99
C ASP A 16 9.05 -13.53 15.48
N THR A 17 9.43 -12.54 14.69
CA THR A 17 9.27 -12.54 13.23
C THR A 17 10.13 -13.62 12.56
N HIS A 18 11.26 -13.98 13.17
CA HIS A 18 12.18 -14.99 12.66
C HIS A 18 12.79 -15.82 13.81
N GLY A 19 13.24 -17.03 13.49
CA GLY A 19 13.79 -17.97 14.45
C GLY A 19 13.29 -19.39 14.18
N ALA A 20 13.40 -20.25 15.16
CA ALA A 20 12.83 -21.61 15.11
C ALA A 20 11.34 -21.53 15.52
N LEU A 21 10.45 -21.27 14.55
CA LEU A 21 9.03 -21.03 14.81
C LEU A 21 8.17 -22.30 14.78
N GLY A 22 8.71 -23.38 14.24
CA GLY A 22 8.02 -24.66 14.09
C GLY A 22 8.47 -25.41 12.85
N GLU A 23 7.73 -26.44 12.47
CA GLU A 23 7.99 -27.25 11.28
C GLU A 23 6.70 -27.51 10.50
N THR A 24 6.84 -27.72 9.19
CA THR A 24 5.73 -28.14 8.34
C THR A 24 5.37 -29.61 8.60
N ASP A 25 4.11 -29.98 8.43
CA ASP A 25 3.72 -31.39 8.39
C ASP A 25 4.34 -32.07 7.15
N ALA A 26 5.03 -33.20 7.37
CA ALA A 26 5.69 -33.98 6.33
C ALA A 26 4.74 -34.40 5.19
N ARG A 27 3.43 -34.48 5.43
CA ARG A 27 2.42 -34.81 4.42
C ARG A 27 2.41 -33.86 3.23
N TRP A 28 2.76 -32.60 3.43
CA TRP A 28 2.68 -31.59 2.39
C TRP A 28 3.92 -31.53 1.51
N LEU A 29 5.11 -31.75 2.08
CA LEU A 29 6.39 -31.58 1.40
C LEU A 29 7.24 -32.86 1.35
N GLY A 30 6.67 -34.02 1.77
CA GLY A 30 7.38 -35.31 1.86
C GLY A 30 8.38 -35.38 3.01
N ARG A 31 8.63 -34.30 3.73
CA ARG A 31 9.47 -34.20 4.92
C ARG A 31 9.05 -33.01 5.77
N ALA A 32 9.39 -33.01 7.03
CA ALA A 32 9.30 -31.80 7.87
C ALA A 32 10.35 -30.78 7.43
N VAL A 33 9.92 -29.55 7.26
CA VAL A 33 10.78 -28.40 6.88
C VAL A 33 10.62 -27.32 7.95
N PRO A 34 11.72 -26.79 8.52
CA PRO A 34 11.66 -25.73 9.53
C PRO A 34 10.96 -24.47 8.97
N ILE A 35 10.09 -23.89 9.79
CA ILE A 35 9.48 -22.58 9.56
C ILE A 35 10.34 -21.57 10.33
N CYS A 36 11.05 -20.70 9.60
CA CYS A 36 12.03 -19.78 10.19
C CYS A 36 11.61 -18.31 10.09
N GLY A 37 10.48 -18.00 9.49
CA GLY A 37 9.98 -16.63 9.36
C GLY A 37 8.47 -16.59 9.29
N LEU A 38 7.88 -15.61 9.97
CA LEU A 38 6.45 -15.33 9.96
C LEU A 38 6.26 -13.82 10.04
N ILE A 39 5.80 -13.21 8.94
CA ILE A 39 5.74 -11.76 8.80
C ILE A 39 4.61 -11.38 7.86
N GLY A 40 3.95 -10.24 8.09
CA GLY A 40 2.96 -9.68 7.18
C GLY A 40 3.60 -9.23 5.84
N ASP A 41 2.84 -9.26 4.76
CA ASP A 41 3.32 -8.99 3.40
C ASP A 41 3.96 -7.60 3.23
N GLN A 42 3.37 -6.56 3.82
CA GLN A 42 3.90 -5.21 3.73
C GLN A 42 5.20 -5.05 4.52
N GLN A 43 5.29 -5.67 5.69
CA GLN A 43 6.49 -5.72 6.52
C GLN A 43 7.59 -6.56 5.84
N ALA A 44 7.22 -7.71 5.26
CA ALA A 44 8.13 -8.55 4.49
C ALA A 44 8.70 -7.79 3.29
N ALA A 45 7.87 -7.06 2.56
CA ALA A 45 8.32 -6.23 1.45
C ALA A 45 9.28 -5.11 1.92
N THR A 46 9.04 -4.51 3.08
CA THR A 46 9.92 -3.48 3.66
C THR A 46 11.30 -4.05 3.97
N VAL A 47 11.35 -5.20 4.63
CA VAL A 47 12.61 -5.91 4.91
C VAL A 47 13.28 -6.39 3.61
N GLY A 48 12.51 -6.96 2.70
CA GLY A 48 13.02 -7.48 1.41
C GLY A 48 13.58 -6.41 0.48
N GLN A 49 13.11 -5.17 0.59
CA GLN A 49 13.68 -4.01 -0.12
C GLN A 49 14.88 -3.38 0.62
N GLY A 50 15.31 -3.98 1.72
CA GLY A 50 16.48 -3.53 2.46
C GLY A 50 16.23 -2.32 3.38
N CYS A 51 14.98 -1.97 3.66
CA CYS A 51 14.63 -0.85 4.56
C CYS A 51 14.82 -1.26 6.03
N LEU A 52 16.07 -1.50 6.44
CA LEU A 52 16.43 -2.04 7.75
C LEU A 52 16.78 -0.96 8.78
N ALA A 53 17.20 0.22 8.34
CA ALA A 53 17.55 1.33 9.21
C ALA A 53 16.40 2.35 9.35
N PRO A 54 16.35 3.08 10.50
CA PRO A 54 15.38 4.16 10.68
C PRO A 54 15.46 5.22 9.59
N GLY A 55 14.31 5.62 9.04
CA GLY A 55 14.18 6.58 7.94
C GLY A 55 14.14 5.93 6.55
N GLU A 56 14.55 4.69 6.39
CA GLU A 56 14.43 3.99 5.12
C GLU A 56 12.98 3.66 4.82
N THR A 57 12.59 3.88 3.56
CA THR A 57 11.19 3.86 3.13
C THR A 57 11.04 3.00 1.88
N LYS A 58 10.01 2.17 1.87
CA LYS A 58 9.55 1.48 0.66
C LYS A 58 8.15 1.94 0.27
N ALA A 59 7.85 1.88 -1.01
CA ALA A 59 6.49 2.03 -1.53
C ALA A 59 6.11 0.79 -2.34
N THR A 60 4.93 0.25 -2.09
CA THR A 60 4.34 -0.83 -2.87
C THR A 60 3.16 -0.27 -3.65
N PHE A 61 3.22 -0.37 -4.98
CA PHE A 61 2.13 0.02 -5.87
C PHE A 61 1.44 -1.25 -6.40
N GLY A 62 0.20 -1.45 -5.96
CA GLY A 62 -0.70 -2.49 -6.40
C GLY A 62 -2.06 -1.90 -6.76
N THR A 63 -3.16 -2.53 -6.39
CA THR A 63 -4.52 -1.98 -6.47
C THR A 63 -4.60 -0.62 -5.78
N GLY A 64 -4.13 -0.56 -4.52
CA GLY A 64 -3.79 0.66 -3.80
C GLY A 64 -2.28 0.85 -3.73
N ALA A 65 -1.81 1.75 -2.89
CA ALA A 65 -0.40 1.91 -2.57
C ALA A 65 -0.17 1.95 -1.06
N PHE A 66 0.97 1.40 -0.63
CA PHE A 66 1.37 1.35 0.78
C PHE A 66 2.81 1.82 0.91
N VAL A 67 2.98 2.92 1.63
CA VAL A 67 4.29 3.51 1.91
C VAL A 67 4.63 3.23 3.37
N LEU A 68 5.71 2.49 3.61
CA LEU A 68 6.19 2.19 4.96
C LEU A 68 7.58 2.76 5.17
N THR A 69 7.74 3.51 6.27
CA THR A 69 9.02 4.06 6.72
C THR A 69 9.41 3.40 8.03
N ASN A 70 10.58 2.77 8.07
CA ASN A 70 11.15 2.20 9.28
C ASN A 70 11.40 3.31 10.32
N GLN A 71 10.91 3.12 11.54
CA GLN A 71 11.04 4.07 12.66
C GLN A 71 12.00 3.57 13.76
N GLY A 72 12.61 2.40 13.56
CA GLY A 72 13.46 1.77 14.58
C GLY A 72 12.68 1.30 15.81
N GLY A 73 13.30 1.32 16.96
CA GLY A 73 12.72 0.80 18.21
C GLY A 73 11.72 1.72 18.92
N ALA A 74 11.51 2.93 18.43
CA ALA A 74 10.57 3.87 19.04
C ALA A 74 9.18 3.73 18.43
N LEU A 75 8.16 3.56 19.27
CA LEU A 75 6.77 3.52 18.80
C LEU A 75 6.38 4.87 18.15
N PRO A 76 6.08 4.89 16.86
CA PRO A 76 5.80 6.14 16.16
C PRO A 76 4.45 6.74 16.58
N ARG A 77 4.41 8.07 16.63
CA ARG A 77 3.19 8.85 16.76
C ARG A 77 3.09 9.80 15.58
N SER A 78 2.11 9.58 14.73
CA SER A 78 1.89 10.44 13.57
C SER A 78 1.00 11.62 13.93
N ALA A 79 1.49 12.85 13.64
CA ALA A 79 0.65 14.04 13.67
C ALA A 79 -0.28 14.13 12.44
N ASN A 80 -0.02 13.35 11.41
CA ASN A 80 -0.73 13.38 10.12
C ASN A 80 -1.60 12.13 9.90
N ARG A 81 -2.04 11.47 10.97
CA ARG A 81 -2.96 10.32 10.90
C ARG A 81 -2.44 9.13 10.10
N LEU A 82 -1.12 8.97 9.98
CA LEU A 82 -0.51 7.75 9.47
C LEU A 82 -0.60 6.64 10.52
N LEU A 83 -0.59 5.40 10.08
CA LEU A 83 -0.68 4.24 10.97
C LEU A 83 0.70 3.89 11.54
N GLY A 84 0.76 3.65 12.85
CA GLY A 84 1.91 3.01 13.48
C GLY A 84 1.73 1.50 13.47
N THR A 85 2.72 0.76 13.01
CA THR A 85 2.69 -0.71 12.97
C THR A 85 4.00 -1.30 13.49
N VAL A 86 3.94 -2.54 13.97
CA VAL A 86 5.15 -3.32 14.24
C VAL A 86 5.74 -3.76 12.91
N LEU A 87 7.00 -3.44 12.68
CA LEU A 87 7.72 -3.85 11.48
C LEU A 87 8.28 -5.27 11.65
N THR A 88 9.08 -5.49 12.67
CA THR A 88 9.62 -6.80 13.04
C THR A 88 9.74 -6.93 14.55
N GLN A 89 9.84 -8.17 15.02
CA GLN A 89 10.22 -8.50 16.39
C GLN A 89 11.34 -9.55 16.33
N ALA A 90 12.42 -9.34 17.10
CA ALA A 90 13.53 -10.27 17.21
C ALA A 90 14.05 -10.29 18.64
N SER A 91 14.18 -11.46 19.25
CA SER A 91 14.59 -11.63 20.66
C SER A 91 13.78 -10.74 21.62
N GLY A 92 12.47 -10.62 21.34
CA GLY A 92 11.56 -9.77 22.11
C GLY A 92 11.65 -8.26 21.84
N ALA A 93 12.69 -7.80 21.13
CA ALA A 93 12.83 -6.39 20.74
C ALA A 93 12.02 -6.09 19.47
N ARG A 94 11.25 -5.01 19.49
CA ARG A 94 10.41 -4.58 18.36
C ARG A 94 11.03 -3.43 17.60
N SER A 95 10.94 -3.48 16.28
CA SER A 95 11.03 -2.32 15.41
C SER A 95 9.65 -1.95 14.90
N TYR A 96 9.47 -0.68 14.59
CA TYR A 96 8.20 -0.10 14.18
C TYR A 96 8.31 0.57 12.81
N ALA A 97 7.18 0.77 12.16
CA ALA A 97 7.08 1.57 10.95
C ALA A 97 5.89 2.53 11.03
N LEU A 98 5.98 3.63 10.29
CA LEU A 98 4.85 4.46 9.91
C LEU A 98 4.36 4.01 8.54
N GLU A 99 3.04 3.87 8.41
CA GLU A 99 2.38 3.45 7.18
C GLU A 99 1.40 4.51 6.69
N GLY A 100 1.55 4.89 5.42
CA GLY A 100 0.56 5.61 4.64
C GLY A 100 -0.15 4.65 3.70
N SER A 101 -1.47 4.50 3.87
CA SER A 101 -2.31 3.62 3.05
C SER A 101 -3.10 4.45 2.05
N VAL A 102 -2.91 4.18 0.77
CA VAL A 102 -3.60 4.79 -0.37
C VAL A 102 -4.52 3.74 -1.00
N PHE A 103 -5.83 4.00 -1.06
CA PHE A 103 -6.80 2.98 -1.47
C PHE A 103 -6.83 2.75 -2.98
N VAL A 104 -6.49 3.76 -3.76
CA VAL A 104 -6.62 3.73 -5.22
C VAL A 104 -5.31 4.14 -5.88
N ALA A 105 -4.61 3.19 -6.47
CA ALA A 105 -3.41 3.40 -7.29
C ALA A 105 -3.55 2.68 -8.63
N GLY A 106 -3.05 1.46 -8.79
CA GLY A 106 -3.19 0.70 -10.03
C GLY A 106 -4.64 0.45 -10.45
N SER A 107 -5.56 0.38 -9.49
CA SER A 107 -7.01 0.31 -9.76
C SER A 107 -7.56 1.52 -10.54
N LEU A 108 -6.93 2.70 -10.44
CA LEU A 108 -7.30 3.85 -11.26
C LEU A 108 -7.03 3.58 -12.74
N VAL A 109 -5.88 2.97 -13.07
CA VAL A 109 -5.55 2.58 -14.45
C VAL A 109 -6.53 1.53 -14.98
N GLN A 110 -6.87 0.54 -14.14
CA GLN A 110 -7.89 -0.45 -14.49
C GLN A 110 -9.25 0.21 -14.76
N TRP A 111 -9.66 1.15 -13.91
CA TRP A 111 -10.90 1.89 -14.09
C TRP A 111 -10.91 2.74 -15.37
N LEU A 112 -9.79 3.39 -15.73
CA LEU A 112 -9.67 4.11 -17.02
C LEU A 112 -9.84 3.17 -18.22
N ARG A 113 -9.37 1.92 -18.10
CA ARG A 113 -9.51 0.90 -19.15
C ARG A 113 -10.90 0.30 -19.19
N ASP A 114 -11.36 -0.24 -18.07
CA ASP A 114 -12.51 -1.16 -18.02
C ASP A 114 -13.84 -0.42 -17.91
N SER A 115 -13.87 0.75 -17.30
CA SER A 115 -15.09 1.51 -17.04
C SER A 115 -15.23 2.72 -17.95
N LEU A 116 -14.17 3.50 -18.15
CA LEU A 116 -14.21 4.70 -18.97
C LEU A 116 -13.83 4.45 -20.44
N GLY A 117 -13.09 3.38 -20.73
CA GLY A 117 -12.61 3.10 -22.10
C GLY A 117 -11.64 4.15 -22.64
N VAL A 118 -10.96 4.91 -21.75
CA VAL A 118 -10.00 5.94 -22.13
C VAL A 118 -8.73 5.33 -22.70
N ILE A 119 -8.35 4.17 -22.21
CA ILE A 119 -7.20 3.37 -22.65
C ILE A 119 -7.67 1.94 -22.97
N SER A 120 -6.95 1.24 -23.85
CA SER A 120 -7.21 -0.16 -24.20
C SER A 120 -6.35 -1.14 -23.40
N SER A 121 -5.20 -0.67 -22.88
CA SER A 121 -4.29 -1.45 -22.03
C SER A 121 -3.59 -0.55 -21.03
N ALA A 122 -3.12 -1.13 -19.91
CA ALA A 122 -2.37 -0.38 -18.91
C ALA A 122 -1.07 0.23 -19.48
N ALA A 123 -0.41 -0.46 -20.41
CA ALA A 123 0.82 0.03 -21.05
C ALA A 123 0.59 1.31 -21.88
N GLU A 124 -0.62 1.50 -22.41
CA GLU A 124 -0.96 2.71 -23.18
C GLU A 124 -0.90 3.99 -22.33
N THR A 125 -1.10 3.87 -21.02
CA THR A 125 -1.06 5.01 -20.09
C THR A 125 0.27 5.75 -20.13
N GLU A 126 1.40 5.03 -20.15
CA GLU A 126 2.73 5.63 -20.22
C GLU A 126 2.94 6.38 -21.54
N ALA A 127 2.59 5.74 -22.66
CA ALA A 127 2.75 6.34 -23.99
C ALA A 127 1.94 7.65 -24.11
N LEU A 128 0.70 7.64 -23.66
CA LEU A 128 -0.16 8.84 -23.63
C LEU A 128 0.40 9.92 -22.73
N ALA A 129 0.81 9.59 -21.52
CA ALA A 129 1.34 10.55 -20.57
C ALA A 129 2.66 11.19 -21.05
N ARG A 130 3.52 10.43 -21.73
CA ARG A 130 4.78 10.94 -22.29
C ARG A 130 4.59 11.77 -23.57
N SER A 131 3.44 11.69 -24.24
CA SER A 131 3.15 12.44 -25.47
C SER A 131 2.88 13.93 -25.22
N ILE A 132 2.72 14.33 -23.97
CA ILE A 132 2.41 15.70 -23.57
C ILE A 132 3.30 16.12 -22.37
N PRO A 133 3.60 17.41 -22.20
CA PRO A 133 4.48 17.88 -21.14
C PRO A 133 3.85 17.78 -19.74
N ASP A 134 2.55 17.99 -19.62
CA ASP A 134 1.78 17.98 -18.37
C ASP A 134 0.31 17.62 -18.62
N SER A 135 -0.52 17.59 -17.59
CA SER A 135 -1.95 17.32 -17.68
C SER A 135 -2.79 18.49 -18.20
N ASP A 136 -2.17 19.64 -18.52
CA ASP A 136 -2.82 20.86 -19.01
C ASP A 136 -4.04 21.27 -18.14
N GLY A 137 -3.85 21.24 -16.81
CA GLY A 137 -4.87 21.62 -15.83
C GLY A 137 -5.98 20.58 -15.61
N VAL A 138 -5.92 19.41 -16.25
CA VAL A 138 -6.79 18.28 -15.87
C VAL A 138 -6.29 17.71 -14.55
N THR A 139 -7.18 17.60 -13.58
CA THR A 139 -6.89 17.07 -12.25
C THR A 139 -7.84 15.93 -11.92
N ILE A 140 -7.32 14.88 -11.32
CA ILE A 140 -8.11 13.74 -10.83
C ILE A 140 -7.95 13.62 -9.32
N VAL A 141 -9.08 13.55 -8.59
CA VAL A 141 -9.13 13.07 -7.22
C VAL A 141 -9.56 11.62 -7.28
N PRO A 142 -8.68 10.64 -7.00
CA PRO A 142 -8.95 9.24 -7.30
C PRO A 142 -9.71 8.51 -6.18
N ALA A 143 -10.69 9.16 -5.56
CA ALA A 143 -11.46 8.62 -4.43
C ALA A 143 -12.55 7.62 -4.85
N LEU A 144 -12.21 6.66 -5.73
CA LEU A 144 -13.15 5.61 -6.19
C LEU A 144 -13.62 4.70 -5.04
N ALA A 145 -12.77 4.52 -4.02
CA ALA A 145 -13.06 3.77 -2.81
C ALA A 145 -12.92 4.65 -1.54
N GLY A 146 -13.13 5.96 -1.69
CA GLY A 146 -12.79 6.93 -0.66
C GLY A 146 -11.33 7.32 -0.67
N LEU A 147 -10.90 8.10 0.32
CA LEU A 147 -9.50 8.52 0.53
C LEU A 147 -8.94 7.84 1.78
N GLY A 148 -7.74 7.29 1.65
CA GLY A 148 -6.96 6.72 2.74
C GLY A 148 -6.21 7.77 3.57
N ALA A 149 -5.04 7.40 4.06
CA ALA A 149 -4.19 8.32 4.80
C ALA A 149 -3.80 9.54 3.94
N PRO A 150 -3.68 10.74 4.53
CA PRO A 150 -3.98 11.12 5.91
C PRO A 150 -5.46 11.51 6.14
N HIS A 151 -6.28 11.45 5.09
CA HIS A 151 -7.64 12.01 5.10
C HIS A 151 -8.67 11.11 5.81
N TRP A 152 -8.60 9.81 5.56
CA TRP A 152 -9.53 8.80 6.09
C TRP A 152 -11.00 9.18 5.84
N ARG A 153 -11.31 9.48 4.56
CA ARG A 153 -12.64 9.90 4.08
C ARG A 153 -13.28 8.79 3.23
N PRO A 154 -13.98 7.83 3.85
CA PRO A 154 -14.65 6.73 3.12
C PRO A 154 -15.83 7.23 2.27
N ASP A 155 -16.38 8.39 2.62
CA ASP A 155 -17.47 9.07 1.94
C ASP A 155 -17.03 9.89 0.71
N ALA A 156 -15.73 10.17 0.56
CA ALA A 156 -15.20 10.89 -0.59
C ALA A 156 -15.50 10.15 -1.90
N ARG A 157 -15.70 10.92 -2.95
CA ARG A 157 -15.94 10.39 -4.30
C ARG A 157 -14.92 10.93 -5.27
N ALA A 158 -14.59 10.11 -6.28
CA ALA A 158 -13.68 10.50 -7.34
C ALA A 158 -14.23 11.69 -8.14
N MET A 159 -13.31 12.52 -8.62
CA MET A 159 -13.61 13.70 -9.43
C MET A 159 -12.57 13.85 -10.52
N ILE A 160 -13.02 14.24 -11.70
CA ILE A 160 -12.17 14.74 -12.79
C ILE A 160 -12.58 16.18 -13.05
N SER A 161 -11.63 17.10 -13.04
CA SER A 161 -11.86 18.51 -13.31
C SER A 161 -10.91 19.06 -14.38
N GLY A 162 -11.18 20.27 -14.87
CA GLY A 162 -10.34 20.92 -15.86
C GLY A 162 -10.55 20.43 -17.31
N LEU A 163 -11.61 19.67 -17.60
CA LEU A 163 -11.89 19.21 -18.97
C LEU A 163 -12.36 20.34 -19.88
N SER A 164 -11.97 20.25 -21.15
CA SER A 164 -12.45 21.10 -22.26
C SER A 164 -12.39 20.32 -23.55
N PHE A 165 -12.89 20.88 -24.67
CA PHE A 165 -12.80 20.23 -25.98
C PHE A 165 -11.35 19.99 -26.45
N ALA A 166 -10.37 20.74 -25.93
CA ALA A 166 -8.96 20.58 -26.27
C ALA A 166 -8.25 19.49 -25.46
N ARG A 167 -8.88 18.95 -24.42
CA ARG A 167 -8.25 18.01 -23.46
C ARG A 167 -8.86 16.63 -23.60
N GLY A 168 -8.03 15.69 -24.01
CA GLY A 168 -8.47 14.33 -24.35
C GLY A 168 -7.81 13.26 -23.49
N ARG A 169 -7.64 12.09 -24.12
CA ARG A 169 -7.13 10.87 -23.49
C ARG A 169 -5.75 11.05 -22.84
N ALA A 170 -4.86 11.79 -23.50
CA ALA A 170 -3.49 12.00 -23.02
C ALA A 170 -3.49 12.77 -21.68
N GLN A 171 -4.26 13.86 -21.60
CA GLN A 171 -4.40 14.65 -20.37
C GLN A 171 -5.01 13.86 -19.23
N ILE A 172 -6.03 13.04 -19.51
CA ILE A 172 -6.66 12.17 -18.51
C ILE A 172 -5.67 11.10 -18.03
N ALA A 173 -4.95 10.44 -18.93
CA ALA A 173 -3.94 9.45 -18.57
C ALA A 173 -2.80 10.05 -17.73
N ARG A 174 -2.32 11.23 -18.13
CA ARG A 174 -1.29 11.98 -17.38
C ARG A 174 -1.78 12.39 -15.99
N ALA A 175 -2.96 12.98 -15.89
CA ALA A 175 -3.58 13.38 -14.64
C ALA A 175 -3.81 12.18 -13.69
N ALA A 176 -4.10 10.98 -14.22
CA ALA A 176 -4.24 9.78 -13.41
C ALA A 176 -2.91 9.35 -12.76
N LEU A 177 -1.79 9.43 -13.50
CA LEU A 177 -0.46 9.12 -12.94
C LEU A 177 -0.05 10.18 -11.90
N GLU A 178 -0.29 11.45 -12.19
CA GLU A 178 -0.04 12.55 -11.25
C GLU A 178 -0.88 12.41 -9.98
N ALA A 179 -2.16 12.03 -10.10
CA ALA A 179 -3.04 11.80 -8.98
C ALA A 179 -2.53 10.69 -8.03
N MET A 180 -1.92 9.63 -8.57
CA MET A 180 -1.31 8.58 -7.74
C MET A 180 -0.08 9.08 -6.96
N ALA A 181 0.66 10.02 -7.53
CA ALA A 181 1.84 10.59 -6.88
C ALA A 181 1.48 11.64 -5.81
N HIS A 182 0.30 12.26 -5.92
CA HIS A 182 -0.17 13.31 -5.02
C HIS A 182 -0.98 12.80 -3.82
N GLN A 183 -1.33 11.53 -3.77
CA GLN A 183 -1.99 10.93 -2.62
C GLN A 183 -1.00 10.69 -1.49
#